data_4681c537a4da54a8f5bb6c4f066cebd8
#
_entry.id   4681c537a4da54a8f5bb6c4f066cebd8
#
_cell.length_a   1.000
_cell.length_b   1.000
_cell.length_c   1.000
_cell.angle_alpha   90.00
_cell.angle_beta   90.00
_cell.angle_gamma   90.00
#
_symmetry.space_group_name_H-M   'P 1'
#
loop_
_entity.id
_entity.type
_entity.pdbx_description
1 polymer ?
#
loop_
_entity_poly.entity_id
_entity_poly.type
_entity_poly.pdbx_seq_one_letter_code
_entity_poly.pdbx_strand_id
1 'polypeptide(L)' 'MQTIELTEEELRLVRNALQSFLEDFGHDEADVLRSIKQILAKLPQPA' A
#
# COMPACT_ATOMS: atom_id res chain seq x y z
N MET A 1 -12.53 8.93 -11.16
CA MET A 1 -11.52 7.93 -10.80
C MET A 1 -10.19 8.31 -11.41
N GLN A 2 -9.13 8.22 -10.64
CA GLN A 2 -7.80 8.59 -11.11
C GLN A 2 -7.03 7.33 -11.48
N THR A 3 -6.24 7.47 -12.54
CA THR A 3 -5.40 6.37 -12.99
C THR A 3 -3.95 6.76 -12.79
N ILE A 4 -3.15 5.83 -12.33
CA ILE A 4 -1.74 6.05 -12.08
C ILE A 4 -0.94 4.94 -12.77
N GLU A 5 0.14 5.32 -13.41
CA GLU A 5 1.01 4.36 -14.07
C GLU A 5 2.33 4.28 -13.32
N LEU A 6 2.74 3.06 -13.02
CA LEU A 6 3.96 2.81 -12.28
C LEU A 6 4.75 1.72 -13.00
N THR A 7 6.07 1.85 -12.97
CA THR A 7 6.95 0.76 -13.39
C THR A 7 6.90 -0.35 -12.34
N GLU A 8 7.41 -1.52 -12.67
CA GLU A 8 7.47 -2.62 -11.71
C GLU A 8 8.29 -2.24 -10.49
N GLU A 9 9.40 -1.54 -10.70
CA GLU A 9 10.23 -1.10 -9.58
C GLU A 9 9.50 -0.13 -8.68
N GLU A 10 8.80 0.82 -9.29
CA GLU A 10 8.02 1.79 -8.53
C GLU A 10 6.91 1.11 -7.75
N LEU A 11 6.25 0.16 -8.38
CA LEU A 11 5.17 -0.57 -7.73
C LEU A 11 5.68 -1.35 -6.51
N ARG A 12 6.82 -2.02 -6.65
CA ARG A 12 7.42 -2.73 -5.53
C ARG A 12 7.77 -1.78 -4.40
N LEU A 13 8.32 -0.63 -4.74
CA LEU A 13 8.70 0.35 -3.74
C LEU A 13 7.48 0.85 -2.98
N VAL A 14 6.42 1.15 -3.70
CA VAL A 14 5.17 1.62 -3.09
C VAL A 14 4.59 0.54 -2.18
N ARG A 15 4.53 -0.70 -2.64
CA ARG A 15 3.99 -1.78 -1.83
C ARG A 15 4.82 -2.02 -0.59
N ASN A 16 6.14 -1.99 -0.71
CA ASN A 16 7.02 -2.17 0.44
C ASN A 16 6.86 -1.03 1.43
N ALA A 17 6.74 0.19 0.93
CA ALA A 17 6.55 1.35 1.80
C ALA A 17 5.24 1.24 2.58
N LEU A 18 4.18 0.84 1.91
CA LEU A 18 2.88 0.69 2.56
C LEU A 18 2.88 -0.43 3.59
N GLN A 19 3.57 -1.53 3.30
CA GLN A 19 3.67 -2.62 4.25
C GLN A 19 4.48 -2.22 5.47
N SER A 20 5.58 -1.51 5.27
CA SER A 20 6.37 -1.01 6.40
C SER A 20 5.54 -0.05 7.24
N PHE A 21 4.77 0.79 6.59
CA PHE A 21 3.90 1.72 7.28
C PHE A 21 2.87 0.97 8.12
N LEU A 22 2.32 -0.09 7.54
CA LEU A 22 1.33 -0.93 8.21
C LEU A 22 1.91 -1.53 9.50
N GLU A 23 3.17 -1.95 9.46
CA GLU A 23 3.82 -2.54 10.61
C GLU A 23 4.15 -1.52 11.69
N ASP A 24 4.36 -0.26 11.29
CA ASP A 24 4.70 0.81 12.22
C ASP A 24 3.51 1.28 13.04
N PHE A 25 2.31 1.12 12.54
CA PHE A 25 1.13 1.57 13.26
C PHE A 25 0.70 0.55 14.29
N GLY A 26 0.34 1.04 15.47
CA GLY A 26 -0.20 0.21 16.51
C GLY A 26 -1.70 -0.02 16.34
N HIS A 27 -2.26 -0.72 17.29
CA HIS A 27 -3.68 -1.07 17.26
C HIS A 27 -4.61 0.14 17.34
N ASP A 28 -4.10 1.26 17.84
CA ASP A 28 -4.90 2.47 17.98
C ASP A 28 -5.20 3.15 16.64
N GLU A 29 -4.52 2.73 15.59
CA GLU A 29 -4.65 3.33 14.26
C GLU A 29 -5.39 2.41 13.30
N ALA A 30 -6.43 1.77 13.77
CA ALA A 30 -7.16 0.76 12.99
C ALA A 30 -7.72 1.31 11.68
N ASP A 31 -8.18 2.56 11.69
CA ASP A 31 -8.72 3.18 10.49
C ASP A 31 -7.65 3.35 9.42
N VAL A 32 -6.46 3.77 9.83
CA VAL A 32 -5.33 3.94 8.91
C VAL A 32 -4.90 2.59 8.37
N LEU A 33 -4.81 1.58 9.24
CA LEU A 33 -4.43 0.24 8.82
C LEU A 33 -5.41 -0.31 7.78
N ARG A 34 -6.69 -0.11 8.01
CA ARG A 34 -7.71 -0.57 7.07
C ARG A 34 -7.56 0.11 5.71
N SER A 35 -7.32 1.42 5.72
CA SER A 35 -7.12 2.16 4.48
C SER A 35 -5.91 1.67 3.72
N ILE A 36 -4.81 1.40 4.42
CA ILE A 36 -3.59 0.89 3.79
C ILE A 36 -3.86 -0.49 3.17
N LYS A 37 -4.55 -1.36 3.89
CA LYS A 37 -4.88 -2.67 3.36
C LYS A 37 -5.74 -2.59 2.11
N GLN A 38 -6.68 -1.64 2.09
CA GLN A 38 -7.53 -1.44 0.92
C GLN A 38 -6.71 -0.96 -0.28
N ILE A 39 -5.76 -0.05 -0.04
CA ILE A 39 -4.90 0.44 -1.11
C ILE A 39 -4.05 -0.70 -1.66
N LEU A 40 -3.47 -1.51 -0.77
CA LEU A 40 -2.66 -2.65 -1.20
C LEU A 40 -3.47 -3.62 -2.05
N ALA A 41 -4.74 -3.82 -1.70
CA ALA A 41 -5.60 -4.71 -2.46
C ALA A 41 -5.92 -4.17 -3.85
N LYS A 42 -5.91 -2.86 -4.01
CA LYS A 42 -6.20 -2.22 -5.30
C LYS A 42 -4.99 -2.16 -6.22
N LEU A 43 -3.79 -2.23 -5.67
CA LEU A 43 -2.59 -2.16 -6.48
C LEU A 43 -2.36 -3.47 -7.21
N PRO A 44 -1.92 -3.42 -8.49
CA PRO A 44 -1.57 -4.65 -9.19
C PRO A 44 -0.35 -5.29 -8.53
N GLN A 45 -0.27 -6.60 -8.62
CA GLN A 45 0.88 -7.31 -8.08
C GLN A 45 2.02 -7.27 -9.09
N PRO A 46 3.26 -7.04 -8.62
CA PRO A 46 4.40 -7.08 -9.52
C PRO A 46 4.59 -8.49 -10.09
N ALA A 47 4.94 -8.51 -11.35
CA ALA A 47 5.15 -9.78 -12.05
C ALA A 47 6.43 -10.47 -11.56
#